data_8030b6610a56d10cc13d23e6c269f0dd
#
_entry.id   8030b6610a56d10cc13d23e6c269f0dd
#
_cell.length_a   1.000
_cell.length_b   1.000
_cell.length_c   1.000
_cell.angle_alpha   90.00
_cell.angle_beta   90.00
_cell.angle_gamma   90.00
#
_symmetry.space_group_name_H-M   'P 1'
#
loop_
_entity.id
_entity.type
_entity.pdbx_description
1 polymer ?
#
loop_
_entity_poly.entity_id
_entity_poly.type
_entity_poly.pdbx_seq_one_letter_code
_entity_poly.pdbx_strand_id
1 'polypeptide(L)'
;MPPTRLTWAPGTGSIDQIDIDSLDKKSSVYFQGGEPTIMPEVKEFMQRCLAKNKTDFFLTMCTNGVKLSTEFLQLISNFPNTNFSISLDGYSKINDYWRSGTDWNKVIQNVRLLQSQGHSISINTVPGIYNVTNLHLLFEFLDQEFPLTAMYLQVNHLSWQSAFNHPLKDLVIESMQKCMQTSLYHSNGKSCKSGIDSIYNHYINNPVCDVASLKDFFAYNDQLDRARGTKLIDFIPELEAARKYTSE
;
A
#
# COMPACT_ATOMS: atom_id res chain seq x y z
N MET A 1 -12.09 -1.99 28.38
CA MET A 1 -11.74 -3.14 27.55
C MET A 1 -11.13 -2.62 26.26
N PRO A 2 -10.08 -3.24 25.70
CA PRO A 2 -9.61 -2.85 24.39
C PRO A 2 -10.73 -3.03 23.35
N PRO A 3 -10.76 -2.23 22.27
CA PRO A 3 -11.78 -2.36 21.24
C PRO A 3 -11.71 -3.75 20.61
N THR A 4 -12.86 -4.38 20.42
CA THR A 4 -12.94 -5.68 19.73
C THR A 4 -12.58 -5.46 18.26
N ARG A 5 -11.41 -5.91 17.85
CA ARG A 5 -10.97 -5.85 16.45
C ARG A 5 -11.40 -7.14 15.76
N LEU A 6 -12.34 -7.02 14.83
CA LEU A 6 -12.73 -8.10 13.93
C LEU A 6 -11.95 -7.96 12.62
N THR A 7 -11.10 -8.92 12.32
CA THR A 7 -10.37 -8.99 11.05
C THR A 7 -10.92 -10.12 10.22
N TRP A 8 -11.39 -9.82 9.01
CA TRP A 8 -11.78 -10.82 8.05
C TRP A 8 -10.77 -10.89 6.90
N ALA A 9 -10.39 -12.12 6.55
CA ALA A 9 -9.61 -12.43 5.35
C ALA A 9 -10.19 -13.68 4.68
N PRO A 10 -10.10 -13.84 3.36
CA PRO A 10 -10.54 -15.05 2.68
C PRO A 10 -9.95 -16.30 3.33
N GLY A 11 -10.81 -17.26 3.67
CA GLY A 11 -10.41 -18.53 4.30
C GLY A 11 -10.35 -18.55 5.84
N THR A 12 -10.62 -17.43 6.53
CA THR A 12 -10.57 -17.36 8.01
C THR A 12 -11.95 -17.42 8.68
N GLY A 13 -13.01 -17.66 7.93
CA GLY A 13 -14.41 -17.71 8.37
C GLY A 13 -15.34 -16.92 7.46
N SER A 14 -16.64 -17.15 7.57
CA SER A 14 -17.62 -16.38 6.81
C SER A 14 -17.82 -15.01 7.43
N ILE A 15 -17.91 -13.97 6.60
CA ILE A 15 -18.31 -12.62 7.01
C ILE A 15 -19.71 -12.62 7.66
N ASP A 16 -20.52 -13.64 7.38
CA ASP A 16 -21.85 -13.85 7.96
C ASP A 16 -21.81 -14.20 9.44
N GLN A 17 -20.65 -14.68 9.94
CA GLN A 17 -20.44 -14.98 11.36
C GLN A 17 -20.23 -13.75 12.23
N ILE A 18 -20.07 -12.56 11.61
CA ILE A 18 -19.96 -11.31 12.36
C ILE A 18 -21.33 -11.00 12.96
N ASP A 19 -21.38 -10.97 14.30
CA ASP A 19 -22.59 -10.54 15.03
C ASP A 19 -22.77 -9.03 14.89
N ILE A 20 -23.63 -8.62 13.97
CA ILE A 20 -23.91 -7.22 13.66
C ILE A 20 -24.55 -6.52 14.87
N ASP A 21 -25.35 -7.23 15.68
CA ASP A 21 -26.03 -6.62 16.83
C ASP A 21 -25.05 -6.19 17.93
N SER A 22 -23.90 -6.86 18.01
CA SER A 22 -22.82 -6.50 18.93
C SER A 22 -21.98 -5.29 18.48
N LEU A 23 -22.10 -4.84 17.22
CA LEU A 23 -21.32 -3.71 16.71
C LEU A 23 -21.79 -2.38 17.33
N ASP A 24 -20.82 -1.60 17.78
CA ASP A 24 -21.00 -0.25 18.35
C ASP A 24 -19.84 0.67 17.96
N LYS A 25 -19.88 1.94 18.39
CA LYS A 25 -18.85 2.95 18.13
C LYS A 25 -17.45 2.62 18.66
N LYS A 26 -17.29 1.57 19.47
CA LYS A 26 -15.97 1.08 19.94
C LYS A 26 -15.50 -0.13 19.14
N SER A 27 -16.36 -0.70 18.32
CA SER A 27 -16.02 -1.83 17.47
C SER A 27 -15.22 -1.38 16.26
N SER A 28 -14.34 -2.25 15.75
CA SER A 28 -13.56 -2.02 14.54
C SER A 28 -13.67 -3.25 13.63
N VAL A 29 -14.05 -3.02 12.38
CA VAL A 29 -14.10 -4.04 11.33
C VAL A 29 -13.05 -3.69 10.27
N TYR A 30 -12.20 -4.66 9.93
CA TYR A 30 -11.11 -4.48 8.98
C TYR A 30 -11.23 -5.50 7.84
N PHE A 31 -11.48 -5.01 6.62
CA PHE A 31 -11.49 -5.81 5.41
C PHE A 31 -10.14 -5.78 4.72
N GLN A 32 -9.50 -6.95 4.68
CA GLN A 32 -8.21 -7.15 4.03
C GLN A 32 -8.25 -8.43 3.19
N GLY A 33 -7.59 -8.38 2.03
CA GLY A 33 -7.54 -9.49 1.08
C GLY A 33 -8.65 -9.42 0.03
N GLY A 34 -8.35 -9.91 -1.17
CA GLY A 34 -9.16 -9.63 -2.34
C GLY A 34 -9.22 -8.12 -2.63
N GLU A 35 -10.37 -7.66 -3.12
CA GLU A 35 -10.64 -6.23 -3.32
C GLU A 35 -12.00 -5.89 -2.69
N PRO A 36 -12.00 -5.36 -1.46
CA PRO A 36 -13.24 -5.15 -0.68
C PRO A 36 -14.28 -4.27 -1.37
N THR A 37 -13.84 -3.32 -2.20
CA THR A 37 -14.73 -2.36 -2.89
C THR A 37 -15.60 -2.99 -3.98
N ILE A 38 -15.30 -4.23 -4.39
CA ILE A 38 -16.05 -4.99 -5.40
C ILE A 38 -16.54 -6.35 -4.92
N MET A 39 -16.24 -6.73 -3.67
CA MET A 39 -16.64 -8.03 -3.12
C MET A 39 -18.15 -8.04 -2.74
N PRO A 40 -18.95 -8.98 -3.28
CA PRO A 40 -20.36 -9.08 -2.95
C PRO A 40 -20.62 -9.26 -1.44
N GLU A 41 -19.78 -10.05 -0.77
CA GLU A 41 -19.90 -10.35 0.66
C GLU A 41 -19.71 -9.12 1.54
N VAL A 42 -18.78 -8.23 1.17
CA VAL A 42 -18.57 -6.96 1.87
C VAL A 42 -19.78 -6.04 1.69
N LYS A 43 -20.30 -5.97 0.48
CA LYS A 43 -21.52 -5.19 0.17
C LYS A 43 -22.72 -5.72 0.97
N GLU A 44 -22.93 -7.03 0.99
CA GLU A 44 -24.01 -7.67 1.76
C GLU A 44 -23.88 -7.39 3.26
N PHE A 45 -22.68 -7.52 3.82
CA PHE A 45 -22.41 -7.15 5.21
C PHE A 45 -22.81 -5.71 5.50
N MET A 46 -22.40 -4.75 4.65
CA MET A 46 -22.75 -3.34 4.82
C MET A 46 -24.25 -3.11 4.73
N GLN A 47 -24.95 -3.78 3.81
CA GLN A 47 -26.42 -3.70 3.68
C GLN A 47 -27.12 -4.24 4.94
N ARG A 48 -26.65 -5.34 5.50
CA ARG A 48 -27.16 -5.91 6.76
C ARG A 48 -26.93 -4.97 7.94
N CYS A 49 -25.76 -4.31 8.02
CA CYS A 49 -25.47 -3.29 9.03
C CYS A 49 -26.43 -2.10 8.90
N LEU A 50 -26.66 -1.63 7.68
CA LEU A 50 -27.57 -0.51 7.40
C LEU A 50 -29.01 -0.85 7.79
N ALA A 51 -29.50 -2.05 7.45
CA ALA A 51 -30.84 -2.51 7.80
C ALA A 51 -31.07 -2.58 9.32
N LYS A 52 -30.00 -2.73 10.11
CA LYS A 52 -30.05 -2.75 11.58
C LYS A 52 -29.67 -1.41 12.23
N ASN A 53 -29.46 -0.36 11.44
CA ASN A 53 -28.96 0.96 11.89
C ASN A 53 -27.62 0.86 12.66
N LYS A 54 -26.74 -0.04 12.24
CA LYS A 54 -25.41 -0.28 12.83
C LYS A 54 -24.33 0.21 11.87
N THR A 55 -24.06 1.52 11.86
CA THR A 55 -23.12 2.15 10.91
C THR A 55 -22.07 3.04 11.57
N ASP A 56 -22.08 3.15 12.91
CA ASP A 56 -21.25 4.07 13.68
C ASP A 56 -19.91 3.46 14.20
N PHE A 57 -19.64 2.19 13.87
CA PHE A 57 -18.37 1.54 14.19
C PHE A 57 -17.24 1.98 13.22
N PHE A 58 -15.99 1.72 13.62
CA PHE A 58 -14.83 1.98 12.75
C PHE A 58 -14.72 0.91 11.68
N LEU A 59 -14.76 1.34 10.42
CA LEU A 59 -14.62 0.48 9.26
C LEU A 59 -13.32 0.81 8.52
N THR A 60 -12.45 -0.19 8.32
CA THR A 60 -11.24 -0.03 7.50
C THR A 60 -11.31 -0.96 6.30
N MET A 61 -11.07 -0.41 5.12
CA MET A 61 -11.00 -1.14 3.85
C MET A 61 -9.62 -1.05 3.25
N CYS A 62 -8.91 -2.19 3.14
CA CYS A 62 -7.64 -2.26 2.42
C CYS A 62 -7.93 -2.49 0.93
N THR A 63 -7.61 -1.53 0.08
CA THR A 63 -7.99 -1.54 -1.35
C THR A 63 -6.85 -1.07 -2.25
N ASN A 64 -6.86 -1.50 -3.51
CA ASN A 64 -5.98 -0.95 -4.55
C ASN A 64 -6.50 0.41 -5.07
N GLY A 65 -7.69 0.84 -4.69
CA GLY A 65 -8.27 2.12 -5.06
C GLY A 65 -8.71 2.26 -6.54
N VAL A 66 -8.65 1.19 -7.34
CA VAL A 66 -8.91 1.27 -8.79
C VAL A 66 -10.40 1.34 -9.12
N LYS A 67 -11.22 0.54 -8.43
CA LYS A 67 -12.65 0.40 -8.74
C LYS A 67 -13.52 0.87 -7.58
N LEU A 68 -14.25 1.96 -7.81
CA LEU A 68 -15.29 2.46 -6.94
C LEU A 68 -16.58 2.61 -7.77
N SER A 69 -17.52 1.68 -7.61
CA SER A 69 -18.81 1.81 -8.30
C SER A 69 -19.70 2.85 -7.62
N THR A 70 -20.60 3.46 -8.39
CA THR A 70 -21.58 4.41 -7.84
C THR A 70 -22.38 3.78 -6.70
N GLU A 71 -22.76 2.50 -6.85
CA GLU A 71 -23.48 1.77 -5.83
C GLU A 71 -22.67 1.59 -4.54
N PHE A 72 -21.37 1.26 -4.67
CA PHE A 72 -20.48 1.19 -3.52
C PHE A 72 -20.35 2.54 -2.82
N LEU A 73 -20.17 3.63 -3.58
CA LEU A 73 -20.06 4.99 -3.03
C LEU A 73 -21.34 5.43 -2.29
N GLN A 74 -22.51 5.09 -2.83
CA GLN A 74 -23.79 5.33 -2.15
C GLN A 74 -23.93 4.52 -0.87
N LEU A 75 -23.47 3.28 -0.85
CA LEU A 75 -23.55 2.43 0.33
C LEU A 75 -22.57 2.92 1.41
N ILE A 76 -21.32 3.19 1.06
CA ILE A 76 -20.27 3.59 2.02
C ILE A 76 -20.54 4.96 2.65
N SER A 77 -21.25 5.85 1.97
CA SER A 77 -21.61 7.18 2.51
C SER A 77 -22.45 7.10 3.81
N ASN A 78 -23.06 5.93 4.10
CA ASN A 78 -23.79 5.69 5.35
C ASN A 78 -22.86 5.27 6.52
N PHE A 79 -21.55 5.10 6.29
CA PHE A 79 -20.56 4.66 7.28
C PHE A 79 -19.56 5.79 7.55
N PRO A 80 -19.89 6.72 8.47
CA PRO A 80 -19.11 7.95 8.66
C PRO A 80 -17.70 7.71 9.18
N ASN A 81 -17.48 6.62 9.90
CA ASN A 81 -16.20 6.27 10.51
C ASN A 81 -15.39 5.30 9.63
N THR A 82 -15.31 5.59 8.32
CA THR A 82 -14.58 4.74 7.37
C THR A 82 -13.20 5.29 7.08
N ASN A 83 -12.19 4.41 7.16
CA ASN A 83 -10.83 4.65 6.66
C ASN A 83 -10.55 3.75 5.45
N PHE A 84 -10.08 4.33 4.37
CA PHE A 84 -9.57 3.58 3.22
C PHE A 84 -8.05 3.48 3.31
N SER A 85 -7.54 2.26 3.48
CA SER A 85 -6.12 1.96 3.42
C SER A 85 -5.74 1.64 1.97
N ILE A 86 -5.26 2.67 1.27
CA ILE A 86 -4.93 2.56 -0.16
C ILE A 86 -3.54 1.97 -0.32
N SER A 87 -3.44 0.94 -1.15
CA SER A 87 -2.16 0.28 -1.43
C SER A 87 -1.43 1.00 -2.55
N LEU A 88 -0.38 1.76 -2.24
CA LEU A 88 0.49 2.44 -3.18
C LEU A 88 1.94 2.07 -2.90
N ASP A 89 2.62 1.45 -3.86
CA ASP A 89 4.01 0.99 -3.68
C ASP A 89 5.04 1.85 -4.44
N GLY A 90 4.62 2.92 -5.09
CA GLY A 90 5.52 3.85 -5.78
C GLY A 90 4.78 5.03 -6.36
N TYR A 91 5.52 5.98 -6.91
CA TYR A 91 4.96 7.14 -7.58
C TYR A 91 4.69 6.83 -9.06
N SER A 92 3.49 7.18 -9.54
CA SER A 92 3.14 7.15 -10.97
C SER A 92 3.41 5.78 -11.63
N LYS A 93 4.21 5.74 -12.68
CA LYS A 93 4.51 4.53 -13.47
C LYS A 93 5.13 3.39 -12.66
N ILE A 94 5.88 3.68 -11.60
CA ILE A 94 6.47 2.66 -10.73
C ILE A 94 5.37 1.87 -10.03
N ASN A 95 4.34 2.56 -9.54
CA ASN A 95 3.17 1.91 -8.95
C ASN A 95 2.45 1.03 -9.96
N ASP A 96 2.22 1.53 -11.18
CA ASP A 96 1.48 0.81 -12.22
C ASP A 96 2.22 -0.43 -12.73
N TYR A 97 3.56 -0.37 -12.77
CA TYR A 97 4.36 -1.54 -13.11
C TYR A 97 4.29 -2.61 -12.02
N TRP A 98 4.56 -2.23 -10.77
CA TRP A 98 4.56 -3.18 -9.65
C TRP A 98 3.16 -3.75 -9.41
N ARG A 99 2.14 -2.88 -9.36
CA ARG A 99 0.74 -3.25 -9.19
C ARG A 99 0.03 -3.35 -10.54
N SER A 100 0.42 -4.35 -11.33
CA SER A 100 -0.15 -4.55 -12.67
C SER A 100 -1.68 -4.53 -12.67
N GLY A 101 -2.24 -3.75 -13.61
CA GLY A 101 -3.69 -3.53 -13.71
C GLY A 101 -4.18 -2.31 -12.93
N THR A 102 -3.28 -1.56 -12.27
CA THR A 102 -3.60 -0.24 -11.73
C THR A 102 -3.39 0.85 -12.79
N ASP A 103 -4.04 1.98 -12.58
CA ASP A 103 -3.85 3.24 -13.28
C ASP A 103 -3.70 4.31 -12.21
N TRP A 104 -2.50 4.83 -12.07
CA TRP A 104 -2.15 5.85 -11.07
C TRP A 104 -3.15 7.02 -11.04
N ASN A 105 -3.46 7.57 -12.22
CA ASN A 105 -4.34 8.73 -12.30
C ASN A 105 -5.74 8.40 -11.79
N LYS A 106 -6.23 7.20 -12.11
CA LYS A 106 -7.53 6.72 -11.65
C LYS A 106 -7.55 6.49 -10.15
N VAL A 107 -6.50 5.89 -9.59
CA VAL A 107 -6.37 5.69 -8.14
C VAL A 107 -6.37 7.03 -7.42
N ILE A 108 -5.58 8.01 -7.87
CA ILE A 108 -5.49 9.33 -7.24
C ILE A 108 -6.83 10.10 -7.36
N GLN A 109 -7.53 10.00 -8.49
CA GLN A 109 -8.89 10.56 -8.62
C GLN A 109 -9.85 9.95 -7.60
N ASN A 110 -9.80 8.64 -7.42
CA ASN A 110 -10.64 7.91 -6.45
C ASN A 110 -10.28 8.30 -5.00
N VAL A 111 -8.99 8.47 -4.67
CA VAL A 111 -8.56 8.95 -3.35
C VAL A 111 -9.14 10.35 -3.07
N ARG A 112 -9.01 11.28 -4.01
CA ARG A 112 -9.59 12.62 -3.88
C ARG A 112 -11.11 12.58 -3.71
N LEU A 113 -11.80 11.71 -4.46
CA LEU A 113 -13.24 11.53 -4.34
C LEU A 113 -13.63 11.04 -2.93
N LEU A 114 -12.96 10.01 -2.40
CA LEU A 114 -13.25 9.49 -1.06
C LEU A 114 -13.00 10.55 0.02
N GLN A 115 -11.92 11.34 -0.08
CA GLN A 115 -11.66 12.45 0.84
C GLN A 115 -12.74 13.53 0.75
N SER A 116 -13.20 13.88 -0.46
CA SER A 116 -14.25 14.88 -0.64
C SER A 116 -15.59 14.45 -0.05
N GLN A 117 -15.80 13.14 0.13
CA GLN A 117 -16.94 12.55 0.83
C GLN A 117 -16.75 12.45 2.35
N GLY A 118 -15.61 12.93 2.88
CA GLY A 118 -15.33 12.97 4.31
C GLY A 118 -14.71 11.69 4.88
N HIS A 119 -14.33 10.73 4.03
CA HIS A 119 -13.66 9.52 4.49
C HIS A 119 -12.19 9.76 4.82
N SER A 120 -11.69 9.07 5.84
CA SER A 120 -10.27 9.05 6.17
C SER A 120 -9.50 8.19 5.16
N ILE A 121 -8.28 8.64 4.83
CA ILE A 121 -7.38 7.89 3.94
C ILE A 121 -6.10 7.56 4.69
N SER A 122 -5.62 6.35 4.52
CA SER A 122 -4.26 5.96 4.86
C SER A 122 -3.59 5.27 3.67
N ILE A 123 -2.28 5.40 3.56
CA ILE A 123 -1.50 4.76 2.51
C ILE A 123 -0.74 3.58 3.11
N ASN A 124 -0.79 2.45 2.43
CA ASN A 124 -0.04 1.25 2.77
C ASN A 124 0.98 0.97 1.67
N THR A 125 2.26 0.98 2.03
CA THR A 125 3.37 0.84 1.08
C THR A 125 4.32 -0.28 1.52
N VAL A 126 4.72 -1.10 0.57
CA VAL A 126 5.78 -2.12 0.75
C VAL A 126 7.04 -1.66 0.04
N PRO A 127 8.09 -1.22 0.76
CA PRO A 127 9.38 -0.95 0.14
C PRO A 127 10.02 -2.23 -0.41
N GLY A 128 10.57 -2.13 -1.63
CA GLY A 128 11.22 -3.25 -2.30
C GLY A 128 12.19 -2.76 -3.37
N ILE A 129 12.81 -3.69 -4.10
CA ILE A 129 13.78 -3.37 -5.18
C ILE A 129 13.15 -2.42 -6.22
N TYR A 130 11.84 -2.52 -6.49
CA TYR A 130 11.19 -1.69 -7.49
C TYR A 130 11.11 -0.21 -7.14
N ASN A 131 11.04 0.14 -5.85
CA ASN A 131 10.68 1.49 -5.44
C ASN A 131 11.63 2.14 -4.44
N VAL A 132 12.54 1.38 -3.82
CA VAL A 132 13.36 1.91 -2.71
C VAL A 132 14.27 3.06 -3.12
N THR A 133 14.74 3.07 -4.36
CA THR A 133 15.54 4.18 -4.94
C THR A 133 14.71 5.42 -5.27
N ASN A 134 13.41 5.28 -5.44
CA ASN A 134 12.46 6.33 -5.83
C ASN A 134 11.33 6.53 -4.82
N LEU A 135 11.44 5.96 -3.63
CA LEU A 135 10.39 6.04 -2.61
C LEU A 135 10.09 7.48 -2.19
N HIS A 136 11.11 8.33 -2.20
CA HIS A 136 10.98 9.77 -1.92
C HIS A 136 9.98 10.47 -2.85
N LEU A 137 9.85 10.07 -4.12
CA LEU A 137 8.88 10.67 -5.03
C LEU A 137 7.43 10.45 -4.56
N LEU A 138 7.14 9.26 -4.00
CA LEU A 138 5.84 9.00 -3.39
C LEU A 138 5.64 9.84 -2.13
N PHE A 139 6.66 9.98 -1.29
CA PHE A 139 6.62 10.78 -0.07
C PHE A 139 6.37 12.26 -0.38
N GLU A 140 7.14 12.84 -1.29
CA GLU A 140 7.00 14.22 -1.74
C GLU A 140 5.60 14.49 -2.33
N PHE A 141 5.11 13.58 -3.17
CA PHE A 141 3.77 13.68 -3.74
C PHE A 141 2.68 13.65 -2.66
N LEU A 142 2.76 12.70 -1.72
CA LEU A 142 1.78 12.59 -0.65
C LEU A 142 1.82 13.79 0.31
N ASP A 143 3.02 14.30 0.58
CA ASP A 143 3.22 15.47 1.43
C ASP A 143 2.59 16.74 0.84
N GLN A 144 2.63 16.87 -0.48
CA GLN A 144 2.06 18.01 -1.21
C GLN A 144 0.55 17.87 -1.42
N GLU A 145 0.09 16.71 -1.88
CA GLU A 145 -1.30 16.51 -2.29
C GLU A 145 -2.22 16.06 -1.15
N PHE A 146 -1.67 15.35 -0.15
CA PHE A 146 -2.43 14.72 0.92
C PHE A 146 -1.73 14.87 2.31
N PRO A 147 -1.45 16.08 2.78
CA PRO A 147 -0.54 16.34 3.90
C PRO A 147 -0.97 15.76 5.26
N LEU A 148 -2.24 15.36 5.41
CA LEU A 148 -2.77 14.78 6.65
C LEU A 148 -2.97 13.26 6.56
N THR A 149 -2.50 12.63 5.48
CA THR A 149 -2.69 11.20 5.26
C THR A 149 -1.72 10.38 6.10
N ALA A 150 -2.23 9.40 6.82
CA ALA A 150 -1.38 8.44 7.52
C ALA A 150 -0.71 7.49 6.51
N MET A 151 0.57 7.18 6.73
CA MET A 151 1.31 6.23 5.91
C MET A 151 1.88 5.09 6.75
N TYR A 152 1.69 3.87 6.26
CA TYR A 152 2.22 2.64 6.87
C TYR A 152 3.23 1.99 5.93
N LEU A 153 4.48 1.85 6.36
CA LEU A 153 5.49 1.09 5.64
C LEU A 153 5.58 -0.33 6.19
N GLN A 154 5.35 -1.31 5.31
CA GLN A 154 5.52 -2.73 5.62
C GLN A 154 6.87 -3.20 5.07
N VAL A 155 7.93 -3.11 5.87
CA VAL A 155 9.28 -3.51 5.47
C VAL A 155 9.42 -5.03 5.57
N ASN A 156 9.71 -5.69 4.45
CA ASN A 156 9.91 -7.13 4.37
C ASN A 156 11.41 -7.45 4.23
N HIS A 157 11.95 -8.21 5.19
CA HIS A 157 13.37 -8.58 5.24
C HIS A 157 13.71 -9.90 4.52
N LEU A 158 12.72 -10.74 4.24
CA LEU A 158 12.94 -12.14 3.85
C LEU A 158 12.63 -12.45 2.39
N SER A 159 12.27 -11.46 1.58
CA SER A 159 11.92 -11.65 0.17
C SER A 159 13.09 -11.26 -0.72
N TRP A 160 13.27 -11.98 -1.84
CA TRP A 160 14.17 -11.59 -2.92
C TRP A 160 13.82 -10.23 -3.55
N GLN A 161 12.60 -9.73 -3.33
CA GLN A 161 12.16 -8.38 -3.69
C GLN A 161 12.42 -7.35 -2.59
N SER A 162 13.11 -7.73 -1.50
CA SER A 162 13.30 -6.87 -0.34
C SER A 162 14.02 -5.57 -0.67
N ALA A 163 13.62 -4.47 -0.03
CA ALA A 163 14.30 -3.20 -0.07
C ALA A 163 15.76 -3.25 0.41
N PHE A 164 16.14 -4.28 1.16
CA PHE A 164 17.49 -4.47 1.70
C PHE A 164 18.47 -5.11 0.70
N ASN A 165 18.02 -5.47 -0.49
CA ASN A 165 18.84 -6.16 -1.50
C ASN A 165 19.06 -5.33 -2.78
N HIS A 166 18.97 -4.01 -2.73
CA HIS A 166 19.19 -3.18 -3.89
C HIS A 166 20.70 -2.89 -4.08
N PRO A 167 21.29 -3.16 -5.27
CA PRO A 167 22.74 -3.01 -5.47
C PRO A 167 23.21 -1.54 -5.56
N LEU A 168 22.30 -0.62 -5.92
CA LEU A 168 22.63 0.81 -6.06
C LEU A 168 22.48 1.53 -4.70
N LYS A 169 23.39 1.21 -3.78
CA LYS A 169 23.42 1.69 -2.40
C LYS A 169 23.23 3.21 -2.28
N ASP A 170 23.97 3.98 -3.08
CA ASP A 170 23.96 5.44 -2.95
C ASP A 170 22.61 6.04 -3.31
N LEU A 171 21.92 5.49 -4.33
CA LEU A 171 20.57 5.92 -4.69
C LEU A 171 19.55 5.58 -3.60
N VAL A 172 19.68 4.43 -2.94
CA VAL A 172 18.82 4.08 -1.81
C VAL A 172 19.03 5.04 -0.65
N ILE A 173 20.29 5.32 -0.28
CA ILE A 173 20.63 6.26 0.79
C ILE A 173 20.07 7.65 0.48
N GLU A 174 20.27 8.15 -0.74
CA GLU A 174 19.73 9.44 -1.18
C GLU A 174 18.21 9.48 -1.09
N SER A 175 17.53 8.43 -1.57
CA SER A 175 16.07 8.32 -1.49
C SER A 175 15.58 8.36 -0.04
N MET A 176 16.22 7.61 0.87
CA MET A 176 15.83 7.62 2.29
C MET A 176 16.06 8.98 2.93
N GLN A 177 17.17 9.65 2.63
CA GLN A 177 17.45 11.01 3.12
C GLN A 177 16.39 12.02 2.66
N LYS A 178 15.95 11.95 1.42
CA LYS A 178 14.85 12.77 0.90
C LYS A 178 13.52 12.46 1.60
N CYS A 179 13.19 11.17 1.82
CA CYS A 179 12.02 10.80 2.62
C CYS A 179 12.05 11.44 4.02
N MET A 180 13.22 11.47 4.68
CA MET A 180 13.41 12.06 6.01
C MET A 180 13.16 13.58 6.05
N GLN A 181 13.17 14.27 4.89
CA GLN A 181 12.91 15.71 4.80
C GLN A 181 11.41 16.04 4.71
N THR A 182 10.55 15.06 4.46
CA THR A 182 9.11 15.28 4.30
C THR A 182 8.39 15.37 5.65
N SER A 183 7.24 16.07 5.69
CA SER A 183 6.41 16.12 6.89
C SER A 183 5.80 14.74 7.21
N LEU A 184 5.59 13.90 6.22
CA LEU A 184 5.15 12.51 6.37
C LEU A 184 6.07 11.68 7.27
N TYR A 185 7.39 11.83 7.13
CA TYR A 185 8.35 11.13 7.97
C TYR A 185 8.28 11.59 9.43
N HIS A 186 7.99 12.88 9.67
CA HIS A 186 7.96 13.46 11.01
C HIS A 186 6.60 13.31 11.71
N SER A 187 5.50 13.37 10.97
CA SER A 187 4.14 13.40 11.51
C SER A 187 3.46 12.03 11.60
N ASN A 188 3.85 11.12 10.74
CA ASN A 188 3.25 9.79 10.66
C ASN A 188 3.93 8.81 11.60
N GLY A 189 3.33 8.55 12.72
CA GLY A 189 3.56 7.49 13.67
C GLY A 189 4.80 6.58 13.51
N LYS A 190 5.06 5.75 14.46
CA LYS A 190 6.28 4.92 14.54
C LYS A 190 6.57 4.04 13.31
N SER A 191 5.54 3.62 12.55
CA SER A 191 5.71 2.67 11.44
C SER A 191 6.45 3.26 10.24
N CYS A 192 6.05 4.46 9.79
CA CYS A 192 6.68 5.11 8.63
C CYS A 192 8.16 5.45 8.94
N LYS A 193 8.38 6.17 10.05
CA LYS A 193 9.73 6.56 10.49
C LYS A 193 10.63 5.34 10.70
N SER A 194 10.18 4.33 11.44
CA SER A 194 11.00 3.15 11.73
C SER A 194 11.33 2.34 10.47
N GLY A 195 10.44 2.30 9.48
CA GLY A 195 10.70 1.65 8.20
C GLY A 195 11.80 2.35 7.41
N ILE A 196 11.74 3.67 7.27
CA ILE A 196 12.77 4.48 6.60
C ILE A 196 14.10 4.38 7.35
N ASP A 197 14.10 4.55 8.67
CA ASP A 197 15.31 4.45 9.49
C ASP A 197 15.96 3.05 9.37
N SER A 198 15.16 1.99 9.32
CA SER A 198 15.66 0.62 9.18
C SER A 198 16.36 0.41 7.83
N ILE A 199 15.77 0.87 6.73
CA ILE A 199 16.36 0.77 5.40
C ILE A 199 17.64 1.62 5.34
N TYR A 200 17.60 2.86 5.78
CA TYR A 200 18.75 3.76 5.79
C TYR A 200 19.93 3.17 6.57
N ASN A 201 19.69 2.73 7.81
CA ASN A 201 20.73 2.16 8.67
C ASN A 201 21.30 0.85 8.11
N HIS A 202 20.48 0.03 7.44
CA HIS A 202 20.99 -1.16 6.76
C HIS A 202 22.03 -0.80 5.71
N TYR A 203 21.72 0.16 4.84
CA TYR A 203 22.65 0.56 3.76
C TYR A 203 23.89 1.31 4.25
N ILE A 204 23.80 2.04 5.36
CA ILE A 204 25.00 2.66 5.95
C ILE A 204 25.94 1.60 6.54
N ASN A 205 25.40 0.56 7.20
CA ASN A 205 26.19 -0.39 7.97
C ASN A 205 26.51 -1.70 7.22
N ASN A 206 25.66 -2.11 6.26
CA ASN A 206 25.76 -3.40 5.58
C ASN A 206 25.67 -3.23 4.05
N PRO A 207 26.79 -3.01 3.36
CA PRO A 207 26.77 -2.70 1.93
C PRO A 207 26.62 -3.93 1.00
N VAL A 208 26.34 -5.13 1.51
CA VAL A 208 26.37 -6.37 0.71
C VAL A 208 25.00 -6.62 0.07
N CYS A 209 24.97 -6.68 -1.25
CA CYS A 209 23.83 -7.17 -2.03
C CYS A 209 23.93 -8.69 -2.23
N ASP A 210 22.83 -9.41 -2.02
CA ASP A 210 22.72 -10.81 -2.38
C ASP A 210 22.50 -10.95 -3.90
N VAL A 211 23.58 -11.25 -4.61
CA VAL A 211 23.57 -11.39 -6.07
C VAL A 211 22.66 -12.52 -6.54
N ALA A 212 22.52 -13.61 -5.78
CA ALA A 212 21.63 -14.72 -6.14
C ALA A 212 20.16 -14.25 -6.15
N SER A 213 19.73 -13.60 -5.07
CA SER A 213 18.38 -13.00 -5.01
C SER A 213 18.15 -11.95 -6.09
N LEU A 214 19.18 -11.19 -6.47
CA LEU A 214 19.08 -10.21 -7.55
C LEU A 214 18.92 -10.89 -8.92
N LYS A 215 19.61 -12.01 -9.16
CA LYS A 215 19.41 -12.85 -10.37
C LYS A 215 17.99 -13.36 -10.46
N ASP A 216 17.44 -13.89 -9.37
CA ASP A 216 16.05 -14.36 -9.30
C ASP A 216 15.06 -13.22 -9.57
N PHE A 217 15.32 -12.04 -9.00
CA PHE A 217 14.52 -10.84 -9.27
C PHE A 217 14.44 -10.51 -10.77
N PHE A 218 15.57 -10.44 -11.46
CA PHE A 218 15.57 -10.13 -12.89
C PHE A 218 14.99 -11.26 -13.73
N ALA A 219 15.27 -12.53 -13.42
CA ALA A 219 14.69 -13.67 -14.12
C ALA A 219 13.16 -13.67 -14.03
N TYR A 220 12.61 -13.37 -12.86
CA TYR A 220 11.17 -13.25 -12.65
C TYR A 220 10.58 -12.08 -13.46
N ASN A 221 11.23 -10.91 -13.42
CA ASN A 221 10.74 -9.74 -14.16
C ASN A 221 10.81 -9.92 -15.67
N ASP A 222 11.81 -10.61 -16.20
CA ASP A 222 11.87 -10.96 -17.62
C ASP A 222 10.71 -11.87 -18.06
N GLN A 223 10.19 -12.72 -17.18
CA GLN A 223 8.99 -13.51 -17.42
C GLN A 223 7.72 -12.64 -17.39
N LEU A 224 7.62 -11.74 -16.40
CA LEU A 224 6.51 -10.81 -16.29
C LEU A 224 6.44 -9.87 -17.49
N ASP A 225 7.56 -9.31 -17.91
CA ASP A 225 7.65 -8.40 -19.03
C ASP A 225 7.21 -9.07 -20.35
N ARG A 226 7.66 -10.32 -20.58
CA ARG A 226 7.18 -11.12 -21.71
C ARG A 226 5.67 -11.35 -21.66
N ALA A 227 5.12 -11.66 -20.49
CA ALA A 227 3.70 -11.94 -20.31
C ALA A 227 2.83 -10.69 -20.47
N ARG A 228 3.35 -9.52 -20.10
CA ARG A 228 2.64 -8.23 -20.08
C ARG A 228 2.90 -7.37 -21.32
N GLY A 229 3.90 -7.70 -22.13
CA GLY A 229 4.36 -6.85 -23.23
C GLY A 229 5.01 -5.55 -22.76
N THR A 230 5.65 -5.56 -21.59
CA THR A 230 6.30 -4.41 -20.96
C THR A 230 7.82 -4.61 -20.87
N LYS A 231 8.52 -3.58 -20.40
CA LYS A 231 9.93 -3.68 -19.99
C LYS A 231 10.11 -2.94 -18.68
N LEU A 232 10.62 -3.63 -17.66
CA LEU A 232 10.90 -3.08 -16.33
C LEU A 232 11.65 -1.73 -16.39
N ILE A 233 12.65 -1.64 -17.25
CA ILE A 233 13.50 -0.44 -17.40
C ILE A 233 12.77 0.78 -17.98
N ASP A 234 11.63 0.61 -18.65
CA ASP A 234 10.82 1.73 -19.15
C ASP A 234 10.08 2.43 -17.99
N PHE A 235 9.95 1.74 -16.87
CA PHE A 235 9.28 2.22 -15.65
C PHE A 235 10.28 2.62 -14.56
N ILE A 236 11.38 1.88 -14.44
CA ILE A 236 12.41 2.01 -13.40
C ILE A 236 13.80 1.93 -14.07
N PRO A 237 14.25 3.00 -14.75
CA PRO A 237 15.44 2.99 -15.59
C PRO A 237 16.74 2.62 -14.87
N GLU A 238 16.87 3.00 -13.59
CA GLU A 238 18.06 2.69 -12.79
C GLU A 238 18.28 1.19 -12.58
N LEU A 239 17.25 0.37 -12.73
CA LEU A 239 17.39 -1.10 -12.66
C LEU A 239 18.18 -1.68 -13.83
N GLU A 240 18.38 -0.93 -14.93
CA GLU A 240 19.32 -1.32 -15.97
C GLU A 240 20.77 -1.36 -15.44
N ALA A 241 21.15 -0.38 -14.65
CA ALA A 241 22.46 -0.36 -13.99
C ALA A 241 22.56 -1.48 -12.93
N ALA A 242 21.48 -1.72 -12.18
CA ALA A 242 21.42 -2.79 -11.20
C ALA A 242 21.60 -4.19 -11.82
N ARG A 243 21.09 -4.41 -13.04
CA ARG A 243 21.21 -5.70 -13.76
C ARG A 243 22.67 -6.08 -14.03
N LYS A 244 23.57 -5.12 -14.20
CA LYS A 244 25.00 -5.38 -14.45
C LYS A 244 25.65 -6.16 -13.31
N TYR A 245 25.20 -5.95 -12.06
CA TYR A 245 25.69 -6.72 -10.89
C TYR A 245 25.35 -8.22 -10.95
N THR A 246 24.45 -8.63 -11.84
CA THR A 246 24.12 -10.06 -12.01
C THR A 246 24.99 -10.76 -13.03
N SER A 247 25.84 -10.02 -13.76
CA SER A 247 26.69 -10.52 -14.85
C SER A 247 28.14 -10.75 -14.39
N GLU A 248 28.47 -10.30 -13.19
CA GLU A 248 29.74 -10.56 -12.51
C GLU A 248 29.63 -11.79 -11.59
#